data_f71237a2b7ff4a90a572031cb98d62d3
#
_entry.id   f71237a2b7ff4a90a572031cb98d62d3
#
_cell.length_a   1.000
_cell.length_b   1.000
_cell.length_c   1.000
_cell.angle_alpha   90.00
_cell.angle_beta   90.00
_cell.angle_gamma   90.00
#
_symmetry.space_group_name_H-M   'P 1'
#
loop_
_entity.id
_entity.type
_entity.pdbx_description
1 polymer ?
#
loop_
_entity_poly.entity_id
_entity_poly.type
_entity_poly.pdbx_seq_one_letter_code
_entity_poly.pdbx_strand_id
1 'polypeptide(L)'
;MTTIQNWHDESMEVARSSGGVLAAVNPWHNVIRTGVRPWPAPELIQKIYQSRQVRAFSGDEHRLATATLGFYSDLQSIHSEDAITWSVFGPVIYATATVRETFVRDLLNVIGVPAVATNAHIWLWRRLPHPDTLVPGGPEIDFGVQTDDVFLLGEAKWRSSVGVAQGVNRDKDQVTLRREFCEKYGPRLLPMVKHFVVLGVSWKGGITTRAQSESAGVCLYARDCPWRALADISSHPCQDELRRYLDWKIRNSQSE
;
A
#
# COMPACT_ATOMS: atom_id res chain seq x y z
N MET A 1 4.96 -2.08 -28.90
CA MET A 1 5.61 -1.57 -27.70
C MET A 1 6.04 -0.15 -27.96
N THR A 2 5.95 0.70 -26.98
CA THR A 2 6.31 2.12 -27.06
C THR A 2 7.31 2.40 -25.93
N THR A 3 8.08 3.46 -26.03
CA THR A 3 9.03 3.85 -24.99
C THR A 3 8.62 5.18 -24.40
N ILE A 4 8.66 5.30 -23.08
CA ILE A 4 8.48 6.57 -22.35
C ILE A 4 9.67 6.79 -21.43
N GLN A 5 9.86 8.01 -20.93
CA GLN A 5 10.82 8.28 -19.87
C GLN A 5 10.22 8.01 -18.50
N ASN A 6 10.99 7.37 -17.60
CA ASN A 6 10.62 7.18 -16.21
C ASN A 6 10.96 8.46 -15.38
N TRP A 7 10.84 8.39 -14.06
CA TRP A 7 11.14 9.51 -13.14
C TRP A 7 12.63 9.79 -12.93
N HIS A 8 13.51 9.00 -13.56
CA HIS A 8 14.97 9.21 -13.63
C HIS A 8 15.42 9.70 -15.00
N ASP A 9 14.47 10.05 -15.88
CA ASP A 9 14.73 10.37 -17.30
C ASP A 9 15.36 9.23 -18.09
N GLU A 10 15.19 7.99 -17.63
CA GLU A 10 15.65 6.78 -18.31
C GLU A 10 14.53 6.22 -19.20
N SER A 11 14.92 5.60 -20.30
CA SER A 11 14.01 4.94 -21.23
C SER A 11 13.36 3.71 -20.62
N MET A 12 12.04 3.63 -20.66
CA MET A 12 11.24 2.52 -20.15
C MET A 12 10.28 2.01 -21.23
N GLU A 13 10.33 0.71 -21.50
CA GLU A 13 9.39 0.07 -22.41
C GLU A 13 8.02 -0.08 -21.76
N VAL A 14 6.98 0.30 -22.49
CA VAL A 14 5.60 0.19 -22.09
C VAL A 14 4.74 -0.43 -23.19
N ALA A 15 3.66 -1.07 -22.77
CA ALA A 15 2.55 -1.50 -23.63
C ALA A 15 1.28 -0.77 -23.20
N ARG A 16 0.30 -0.66 -24.11
CA ARG A 16 -1.05 -0.21 -23.75
C ARG A 16 -1.94 -1.42 -23.55
N SER A 17 -2.68 -1.45 -22.46
CA SER A 17 -3.77 -2.40 -22.25
C SER A 17 -4.92 -2.14 -23.23
N SER A 18 -5.87 -3.07 -23.33
CA SER A 18 -7.08 -2.88 -24.13
C SER A 18 -7.93 -1.68 -23.68
N GLY A 19 -7.81 -1.26 -22.42
CA GLY A 19 -8.44 -0.05 -21.88
C GLY A 19 -7.60 1.22 -22.03
N GLY A 20 -6.50 1.20 -22.81
CA GLY A 20 -5.66 2.36 -23.06
C GLY A 20 -4.64 2.68 -21.96
N VAL A 21 -4.68 1.97 -20.84
CA VAL A 21 -3.77 2.21 -19.71
C VAL A 21 -2.37 1.74 -20.06
N LEU A 22 -1.37 2.56 -19.76
CA LEU A 22 0.03 2.21 -19.90
C LEU A 22 0.43 1.16 -18.85
N ALA A 23 1.23 0.18 -19.30
CA ALA A 23 1.80 -0.84 -18.44
C ALA A 23 3.30 -0.97 -18.75
N ALA A 24 4.14 -0.93 -17.74
CA ALA A 24 5.57 -1.22 -17.86
C ALA A 24 5.75 -2.68 -18.31
N VAL A 25 6.57 -2.92 -19.32
CA VAL A 25 6.89 -4.29 -19.76
C VAL A 25 7.56 -5.06 -18.63
N ASN A 26 8.47 -4.41 -17.94
CA ASN A 26 9.10 -4.93 -16.73
C ASN A 26 8.46 -4.28 -15.48
N PRO A 27 7.80 -5.06 -14.58
CA PRO A 27 7.14 -4.51 -13.38
C PRO A 27 8.11 -3.78 -12.45
N TRP A 28 9.39 -4.14 -12.46
CA TRP A 28 10.41 -3.49 -11.64
C TRP A 28 10.73 -2.05 -12.07
N HIS A 29 10.36 -1.67 -13.30
CA HIS A 29 10.49 -0.31 -13.79
C HIS A 29 9.34 0.61 -13.36
N ASN A 30 8.34 0.09 -12.66
CA ASN A 30 7.20 0.87 -12.18
C ASN A 30 7.22 1.09 -10.66
N VAL A 31 8.33 0.75 -9.99
CA VAL A 31 8.48 0.83 -8.53
C VAL A 31 9.84 1.38 -8.13
N ILE A 32 9.90 2.09 -7.02
CA ILE A 32 11.16 2.57 -6.45
C ILE A 32 11.93 1.40 -5.84
N ARG A 33 13.23 1.30 -6.17
CA ARG A 33 14.16 0.28 -5.67
C ARG A 33 15.25 0.82 -4.76
N THR A 34 15.40 2.13 -4.67
CA THR A 34 16.49 2.79 -3.96
C THR A 34 16.49 2.43 -2.49
N GLY A 35 17.65 2.01 -1.98
CA GLY A 35 17.83 1.60 -0.59
C GLY A 35 17.32 0.20 -0.24
N VAL A 36 16.65 -0.51 -1.16
CA VAL A 36 16.08 -1.84 -0.92
C VAL A 36 17.08 -2.94 -1.24
N ARG A 37 17.37 -3.80 -0.25
CA ARG A 37 18.23 -4.98 -0.40
C ARG A 37 17.68 -6.13 0.45
N PRO A 38 17.52 -7.38 -0.09
CA PRO A 38 17.80 -7.78 -1.49
C PRO A 38 16.82 -7.16 -2.49
N TRP A 39 17.21 -7.15 -3.77
CA TRP A 39 16.34 -6.73 -4.86
C TRP A 39 16.17 -7.84 -5.90
N PRO A 40 14.95 -8.16 -6.40
CA PRO A 40 13.68 -7.62 -5.88
C PRO A 40 13.40 -8.11 -4.46
N ALA A 41 12.66 -7.31 -3.69
CA ALA A 41 12.27 -7.65 -2.33
C ALA A 41 11.30 -8.83 -2.30
N PRO A 42 11.33 -9.68 -1.24
CA PRO A 42 10.43 -10.82 -1.11
C PRO A 42 8.94 -10.46 -1.22
N GLU A 43 8.54 -9.32 -0.67
CA GLU A 43 7.16 -8.84 -0.72
C GLU A 43 6.70 -8.56 -2.16
N LEU A 44 7.56 -7.97 -2.98
CA LEU A 44 7.27 -7.75 -4.40
C LEU A 44 7.15 -9.06 -5.18
N ILE A 45 8.05 -10.01 -4.92
CA ILE A 45 7.99 -11.34 -5.53
C ILE A 45 6.68 -12.02 -5.15
N GLN A 46 6.33 -11.99 -3.86
CA GLN A 46 5.07 -12.55 -3.37
C GLN A 46 3.86 -11.87 -4.04
N LYS A 47 3.88 -10.54 -4.18
CA LYS A 47 2.79 -9.78 -4.80
C LYS A 47 2.60 -10.14 -6.28
N ILE A 48 3.67 -10.33 -7.03
CA ILE A 48 3.58 -10.82 -8.42
C ILE A 48 2.88 -12.17 -8.48
N TYR A 49 3.27 -13.13 -7.65
CA TYR A 49 2.66 -14.46 -7.63
C TYR A 49 1.21 -14.46 -7.12
N GLN A 50 0.79 -13.43 -6.40
CA GLN A 50 -0.58 -13.27 -5.92
C GLN A 50 -1.46 -12.47 -6.90
N SER A 51 -0.88 -11.84 -7.91
CA SER A 51 -1.62 -11.08 -8.91
C SER A 51 -2.71 -11.93 -9.59
N ARG A 52 -3.88 -11.35 -9.81
CA ARG A 52 -5.01 -12.04 -10.44
C ARG A 52 -4.65 -12.57 -11.83
N GLN A 53 -3.85 -11.83 -12.58
CA GLN A 53 -3.44 -12.19 -13.92
C GLN A 53 -2.49 -13.40 -13.90
N VAL A 54 -1.61 -13.48 -12.90
CA VAL A 54 -0.66 -14.58 -12.74
C VAL A 54 -1.36 -15.85 -12.25
N ARG A 55 -2.37 -15.74 -11.40
CA ARG A 55 -3.14 -16.90 -10.88
C ARG A 55 -3.92 -17.67 -11.93
N ALA A 56 -4.12 -17.10 -13.11
CA ALA A 56 -4.78 -17.81 -14.23
C ALA A 56 -3.94 -18.94 -14.80
N PHE A 57 -2.63 -19.01 -14.47
CA PHE A 57 -1.70 -19.99 -15.00
C PHE A 57 -1.35 -21.06 -13.95
N SER A 58 -1.19 -22.29 -14.40
CA SER A 58 -0.54 -23.33 -13.58
C SER A 58 0.95 -23.02 -13.34
N GLY A 59 1.60 -23.72 -12.40
CA GLY A 59 3.00 -23.45 -12.05
C GLY A 59 3.96 -23.46 -13.23
N ASP A 60 3.79 -24.40 -14.18
CA ASP A 60 4.65 -24.50 -15.37
C ASP A 60 4.23 -23.51 -16.47
N GLU A 61 2.93 -23.36 -16.70
CA GLU A 61 2.40 -22.35 -17.61
C GLU A 61 2.73 -20.94 -17.16
N HIS A 62 2.69 -20.69 -15.85
CA HIS A 62 3.11 -19.43 -15.26
C HIS A 62 4.58 -19.12 -15.55
N ARG A 63 5.49 -20.09 -15.36
CA ARG A 63 6.91 -19.94 -15.71
C ARG A 63 7.10 -19.65 -17.20
N LEU A 64 6.40 -20.37 -18.05
CA LEU A 64 6.46 -20.18 -19.50
C LEU A 64 5.90 -18.81 -19.91
N ALA A 65 4.74 -18.43 -19.38
CA ALA A 65 4.13 -17.14 -19.66
C ALA A 65 5.03 -15.98 -19.20
N THR A 66 5.61 -16.07 -18.01
CA THR A 66 6.55 -15.07 -17.48
C THR A 66 7.80 -14.95 -18.35
N ALA A 67 8.36 -16.06 -18.80
CA ALA A 67 9.55 -16.07 -19.64
C ALA A 67 9.30 -15.60 -21.08
N THR A 68 8.11 -15.90 -21.63
CA THR A 68 7.79 -15.67 -23.05
C THR A 68 7.04 -14.36 -23.29
N LEU A 69 6.12 -14.00 -22.41
CA LEU A 69 5.21 -12.85 -22.56
C LEU A 69 5.54 -11.68 -21.62
N GLY A 70 6.54 -11.87 -20.76
CA GLY A 70 6.83 -10.96 -19.67
C GLY A 70 5.91 -11.19 -18.46
N PHE A 71 5.94 -10.26 -17.52
CA PHE A 71 5.14 -10.36 -16.30
C PHE A 71 3.70 -9.91 -16.55
N TYR A 72 2.75 -10.66 -16.00
CA TYR A 72 1.33 -10.30 -15.92
C TYR A 72 1.00 -9.98 -14.46
N SER A 73 1.40 -8.81 -14.02
CA SER A 73 1.26 -8.39 -12.64
C SER A 73 0.53 -7.04 -12.56
N ASP A 74 -0.28 -6.87 -11.52
CA ASP A 74 -0.92 -5.59 -11.23
C ASP A 74 0.14 -4.47 -11.03
N LEU A 75 1.37 -4.82 -10.63
CA LEU A 75 2.49 -3.89 -10.51
C LEU A 75 2.89 -3.22 -11.83
N GLN A 76 2.62 -3.83 -12.99
CA GLN A 76 2.99 -3.28 -14.29
C GLN A 76 2.16 -2.06 -14.68
N SER A 77 0.91 -1.98 -14.26
CA SER A 77 0.03 -0.87 -14.59
C SER A 77 0.54 0.45 -14.01
N ILE A 78 0.56 1.50 -14.83
CA ILE A 78 0.83 2.86 -14.34
C ILE A 78 -0.24 3.30 -13.31
N HIS A 79 -1.43 2.73 -13.37
CA HIS A 79 -2.50 2.95 -12.39
C HIS A 79 -2.40 2.05 -11.16
N SER A 80 -1.36 1.22 -11.04
CA SER A 80 -1.20 0.29 -9.93
C SER A 80 -1.12 1.00 -8.58
N GLU A 81 -2.05 0.69 -7.71
CA GLU A 81 -2.06 1.09 -6.31
C GLU A 81 -0.94 0.39 -5.54
N ASP A 82 -0.71 -0.88 -5.85
CA ASP A 82 0.36 -1.68 -5.25
C ASP A 82 1.75 -1.10 -5.55
N ALA A 83 1.98 -0.64 -6.78
CA ALA A 83 3.26 -0.04 -7.17
C ALA A 83 3.52 1.28 -6.41
N ILE A 84 2.49 2.09 -6.18
CA ILE A 84 2.62 3.32 -5.40
C ILE A 84 2.82 2.97 -3.92
N THR A 85 2.02 2.06 -3.38
CA THR A 85 2.12 1.60 -1.99
C THR A 85 3.53 1.08 -1.69
N TRP A 86 4.08 0.25 -2.58
CA TRP A 86 5.47 -0.18 -2.47
C TRP A 86 6.44 1.00 -2.49
N SER A 87 6.29 1.90 -3.46
CA SER A 87 7.24 3.01 -3.66
C SER A 87 7.28 3.98 -2.48
N VAL A 88 6.16 4.10 -1.75
CA VAL A 88 6.10 4.89 -0.50
C VAL A 88 6.69 4.11 0.68
N PHE A 89 6.30 2.86 0.87
CA PHE A 89 6.62 2.16 2.11
C PHE A 89 7.82 1.20 2.00
N GLY A 90 8.10 0.66 0.81
CA GLY A 90 9.19 -0.29 0.60
C GLY A 90 10.56 0.24 1.03
N PRO A 91 11.01 1.42 0.57
CA PRO A 91 12.28 2.00 1.02
C PRO A 91 12.33 2.23 2.54
N VAL A 92 11.20 2.54 3.18
CA VAL A 92 11.13 2.72 4.64
C VAL A 92 11.22 1.39 5.38
N ILE A 93 10.59 0.33 4.87
CA ILE A 93 10.66 -1.02 5.45
C ILE A 93 12.11 -1.50 5.52
N TYR A 94 12.89 -1.23 4.47
CA TYR A 94 14.29 -1.66 4.35
C TYR A 94 15.30 -0.65 4.93
N ALA A 95 14.82 0.48 5.44
CA ALA A 95 15.66 1.46 6.15
C ALA A 95 16.03 0.99 7.57
N THR A 96 16.94 1.71 8.20
CA THR A 96 17.30 1.47 9.62
C THR A 96 16.11 1.70 10.54
N ALA A 97 16.12 1.10 11.72
CA ALA A 97 15.05 1.27 12.72
C ALA A 97 14.80 2.77 13.02
N THR A 98 15.86 3.55 13.21
CA THR A 98 15.76 4.99 13.47
C THR A 98 15.06 5.76 12.34
N VAL A 99 15.40 5.48 11.08
CA VAL A 99 14.75 6.12 9.92
C VAL A 99 13.28 5.72 9.86
N ARG A 100 12.98 4.45 10.08
CA ARG A 100 11.61 3.93 10.07
C ARG A 100 10.75 4.54 11.18
N GLU A 101 11.25 4.62 12.40
CA GLU A 101 10.57 5.25 13.53
C GLU A 101 10.35 6.74 13.28
N THR A 102 11.35 7.43 12.73
CA THR A 102 11.23 8.85 12.37
C THR A 102 10.15 9.07 11.33
N PHE A 103 10.14 8.26 10.26
CA PHE A 103 9.11 8.32 9.23
C PHE A 103 7.70 8.05 9.81
N VAL A 104 7.56 7.02 10.65
CA VAL A 104 6.26 6.68 11.26
C VAL A 104 5.79 7.80 12.18
N ARG A 105 6.67 8.42 12.98
CA ARG A 105 6.32 9.58 13.78
C ARG A 105 5.82 10.74 12.92
N ASP A 106 6.51 11.03 11.83
CA ASP A 106 6.13 12.13 10.94
C ASP A 106 4.83 11.82 10.20
N LEU A 107 4.61 10.56 9.81
CA LEU A 107 3.32 10.08 9.28
C LEU A 107 2.18 10.33 10.28
N LEU A 108 2.36 9.92 11.55
CA LEU A 108 1.37 10.11 12.60
C LEU A 108 1.07 11.60 12.83
N ASN A 109 2.08 12.46 12.76
CA ASN A 109 1.91 13.91 12.82
C ASN A 109 1.08 14.46 11.65
N VAL A 110 1.39 14.02 10.41
CA VAL A 110 0.65 14.42 9.20
C VAL A 110 -0.83 14.08 9.31
N ILE A 111 -1.16 12.91 9.85
CA ILE A 111 -2.56 12.47 9.99
C ILE A 111 -3.21 12.92 11.31
N GLY A 112 -2.48 13.61 12.19
CA GLY A 112 -2.98 14.15 13.44
C GLY A 112 -3.33 13.07 14.47
N VAL A 113 -2.45 12.09 14.64
CA VAL A 113 -2.56 11.05 15.68
C VAL A 113 -1.44 11.27 16.71
N PRO A 114 -1.78 11.66 17.96
CA PRO A 114 -0.79 11.97 18.99
C PRO A 114 -0.28 10.70 19.67
N ALA A 115 0.63 9.99 19.01
CA ALA A 115 1.15 8.72 19.50
C ALA A 115 2.66 8.59 19.29
N VAL A 116 3.30 7.66 20.00
CA VAL A 116 4.72 7.39 19.94
C VAL A 116 5.03 6.34 18.87
N ALA A 117 6.14 6.51 18.17
CA ALA A 117 6.54 5.66 17.05
C ALA A 117 7.71 4.71 17.39
N THR A 118 7.84 4.27 18.64
CA THR A 118 8.88 3.31 19.06
C THR A 118 8.58 1.91 18.54
N ASN A 119 9.64 1.17 18.22
CA ASN A 119 9.57 -0.18 17.68
C ASN A 119 8.71 -0.28 16.42
N ALA A 120 8.83 0.69 15.51
CA ALA A 120 8.02 0.79 14.33
C ALA A 120 8.25 -0.38 13.37
N HIS A 121 7.18 -1.08 13.06
CA HIS A 121 7.09 -2.09 12.00
C HIS A 121 6.11 -1.64 10.94
N ILE A 122 6.52 -1.75 9.66
CA ILE A 122 5.66 -1.52 8.51
C ILE A 122 5.58 -2.83 7.72
N TRP A 123 4.39 -3.17 7.25
CA TRP A 123 4.17 -4.36 6.44
C TRP A 123 3.17 -4.06 5.32
N LEU A 124 3.24 -4.84 4.25
CA LEU A 124 2.40 -4.70 3.06
C LEU A 124 1.63 -5.98 2.78
N TRP A 125 0.44 -5.83 2.21
CA TRP A 125 -0.36 -6.89 1.59
C TRP A 125 -0.59 -8.10 2.48
N ARG A 126 -0.87 -7.88 3.76
CA ARG A 126 -1.17 -8.94 4.71
C ARG A 126 -2.66 -9.07 4.95
N ARG A 127 -3.10 -10.31 5.10
CA ARG A 127 -4.44 -10.60 5.58
C ARG A 127 -4.46 -10.61 7.09
N LEU A 128 -5.46 -9.95 7.66
CA LEU A 128 -5.64 -9.97 9.11
C LEU A 128 -6.33 -11.27 9.53
N PRO A 129 -5.90 -11.90 10.64
CA PRO A 129 -6.61 -13.03 11.22
C PRO A 129 -8.00 -12.60 11.67
N HIS A 130 -9.00 -13.46 11.45
CA HIS A 130 -10.35 -13.24 11.95
C HIS A 130 -10.53 -14.10 13.20
N PRO A 131 -10.50 -13.51 14.43
CA PRO A 131 -10.43 -14.29 15.67
C PRO A 131 -11.62 -15.19 15.93
N ASP A 132 -12.80 -14.85 15.39
CA ASP A 132 -14.04 -15.61 15.57
C ASP A 132 -14.24 -16.71 14.51
N THR A 133 -13.27 -16.90 13.63
CA THR A 133 -13.31 -17.95 12.61
C THR A 133 -12.02 -18.77 12.64
N LEU A 134 -12.14 -20.07 12.43
CA LEU A 134 -10.99 -20.96 12.28
C LEU A 134 -10.42 -20.94 10.85
N VAL A 135 -11.05 -20.18 9.97
CA VAL A 135 -10.64 -20.05 8.56
C VAL A 135 -9.75 -18.82 8.41
N PRO A 136 -8.49 -18.95 7.96
CA PRO A 136 -7.66 -17.82 7.62
C PRO A 136 -8.30 -17.08 6.43
N GLY A 137 -8.55 -15.79 6.55
CA GLY A 137 -9.10 -15.02 5.44
C GLY A 137 -9.91 -13.81 5.85
N GLY A 138 -9.25 -12.79 6.35
CA GLY A 138 -9.78 -11.42 6.34
C GLY A 138 -9.44 -10.72 5.02
N PRO A 139 -9.90 -9.47 4.80
CA PRO A 139 -9.48 -8.65 3.68
C PRO A 139 -7.97 -8.49 3.69
N GLU A 140 -7.37 -8.44 2.51
CA GLU A 140 -5.99 -8.00 2.36
C GLU A 140 -5.91 -6.52 2.72
N ILE A 141 -4.93 -6.17 3.53
CA ILE A 141 -4.63 -4.81 3.94
C ILE A 141 -3.46 -4.33 3.09
N ASP A 142 -3.61 -3.18 2.44
CA ASP A 142 -2.59 -2.70 1.50
C ASP A 142 -1.29 -2.37 2.21
N PHE A 143 -1.38 -1.71 3.37
CA PHE A 143 -0.25 -1.49 4.27
C PHE A 143 -0.70 -1.41 5.73
N GLY A 144 0.20 -1.72 6.63
CA GLY A 144 -0.03 -1.56 8.06
C GLY A 144 1.20 -1.03 8.77
N VAL A 145 0.98 -0.35 9.87
CA VAL A 145 2.02 0.13 10.78
C VAL A 145 1.71 -0.34 12.17
N GLN A 146 2.69 -0.88 12.84
CA GLN A 146 2.62 -1.25 14.24
C GLN A 146 3.78 -0.64 15.01
N THR A 147 3.48 -0.05 16.13
CA THR A 147 4.46 0.42 17.13
C THR A 147 4.06 -0.13 18.49
N ASP A 148 4.77 0.24 19.56
CA ASP A 148 4.35 -0.12 20.91
C ASP A 148 2.98 0.48 21.28
N ASP A 149 2.61 1.60 20.68
CA ASP A 149 1.44 2.42 21.04
C ASP A 149 0.36 2.50 19.95
N VAL A 150 0.70 2.16 18.70
CA VAL A 150 -0.17 2.33 17.53
C VAL A 150 -0.33 1.03 16.75
N PHE A 151 -1.53 0.77 16.29
CA PHE A 151 -1.83 -0.18 15.23
C PHE A 151 -2.63 0.50 14.13
N LEU A 152 -2.02 0.65 12.96
CA LEU A 152 -2.61 1.34 11.82
C LEU A 152 -2.86 0.35 10.67
N LEU A 153 -4.06 0.41 10.10
CA LEU A 153 -4.49 -0.30 8.91
C LEU A 153 -4.75 0.69 7.78
N GLY A 154 -4.06 0.52 6.67
CA GLY A 154 -4.14 1.38 5.50
C GLY A 154 -4.96 0.81 4.36
N GLU A 155 -5.75 1.66 3.72
CA GLU A 155 -6.40 1.44 2.42
C GLU A 155 -5.81 2.39 1.41
N ALA A 156 -5.27 1.83 0.33
CA ALA A 156 -4.63 2.57 -0.75
C ALA A 156 -5.55 2.63 -1.97
N LYS A 157 -5.73 3.82 -2.52
CA LYS A 157 -6.42 4.04 -3.79
C LYS A 157 -5.60 5.01 -4.65
N TRP A 158 -5.56 4.74 -5.95
CA TRP A 158 -4.95 5.69 -6.87
C TRP A 158 -6.02 6.52 -7.58
N ARG A 159 -6.75 5.91 -8.50
CA ARG A 159 -7.83 6.55 -9.26
C ARG A 159 -9.16 5.82 -9.14
N SER A 160 -9.15 4.68 -8.47
CA SER A 160 -10.35 3.90 -8.20
C SER A 160 -11.09 4.44 -6.98
N SER A 161 -12.38 4.16 -6.92
CA SER A 161 -13.17 4.32 -5.71
C SER A 161 -12.88 3.20 -4.71
N VAL A 162 -13.25 3.40 -3.46
CA VAL A 162 -13.19 2.33 -2.45
C VAL A 162 -14.10 1.18 -2.90
N GLY A 163 -13.50 -0.01 -3.01
CA GLY A 163 -14.23 -1.21 -3.40
C GLY A 163 -15.21 -1.66 -2.32
N VAL A 164 -16.35 -2.19 -2.73
CA VAL A 164 -17.28 -2.89 -1.84
C VAL A 164 -16.75 -4.30 -1.58
N ALA A 165 -16.85 -4.78 -0.34
CA ALA A 165 -16.44 -6.12 0.01
C ALA A 165 -17.29 -7.18 -0.72
N GLN A 166 -16.70 -8.36 -0.91
CA GLN A 166 -17.39 -9.49 -1.53
C GLN A 166 -17.93 -10.47 -0.47
N GLY A 167 -18.88 -11.29 -0.85
CA GLY A 167 -19.45 -12.33 0.03
C GLY A 167 -20.44 -11.77 1.06
N VAL A 168 -20.33 -12.21 2.30
CA VAL A 168 -21.27 -11.89 3.39
C VAL A 168 -21.26 -10.40 3.75
N ASN A 169 -20.14 -9.71 3.55
CA ASN A 169 -19.95 -8.28 3.85
C ASN A 169 -20.05 -7.37 2.61
N ARG A 170 -20.72 -7.81 1.56
CA ARG A 170 -20.82 -7.09 0.28
C ARG A 170 -21.52 -5.72 0.34
N ASP A 171 -22.19 -5.44 1.44
CA ASP A 171 -22.84 -4.16 1.77
C ASP A 171 -21.90 -3.16 2.45
N LYS A 172 -20.68 -3.58 2.82
CA LYS A 172 -19.68 -2.77 3.51
C LYS A 172 -18.49 -2.48 2.60
N ASP A 173 -17.95 -1.28 2.72
CA ASP A 173 -16.67 -0.95 2.10
C ASP A 173 -15.48 -1.46 2.93
N GLN A 174 -14.30 -1.45 2.29
CA GLN A 174 -13.07 -1.94 2.92
C GLN A 174 -12.65 -1.10 4.14
N VAL A 175 -12.91 0.21 4.14
CA VAL A 175 -12.60 1.11 5.27
C VAL A 175 -13.46 0.77 6.47
N THR A 176 -14.76 0.58 6.25
CA THR A 176 -15.72 0.15 7.28
C THR A 176 -15.32 -1.16 7.92
N LEU A 177 -14.92 -2.16 7.12
CA LEU A 177 -14.46 -3.46 7.64
C LEU A 177 -13.19 -3.35 8.49
N ARG A 178 -12.23 -2.49 8.11
CA ARG A 178 -11.03 -2.26 8.92
C ARG A 178 -11.36 -1.57 10.24
N ARG A 179 -12.29 -0.63 10.21
CA ARG A 179 -12.76 0.05 11.41
C ARG A 179 -13.44 -0.93 12.37
N GLU A 180 -14.37 -1.73 11.89
CA GLU A 180 -15.04 -2.77 12.69
C GLU A 180 -14.04 -3.79 13.27
N PHE A 181 -13.00 -4.15 12.49
CA PHE A 181 -11.93 -5.01 12.98
C PHE A 181 -11.19 -4.36 14.16
N CYS A 182 -10.80 -3.11 14.05
CA CYS A 182 -10.11 -2.38 15.12
C CYS A 182 -11.00 -2.24 16.35
N GLU A 183 -12.28 -1.91 16.17
CA GLU A 183 -13.25 -1.76 17.28
C GLU A 183 -13.49 -3.10 18.01
N LYS A 184 -13.73 -4.17 17.26
CA LYS A 184 -14.16 -5.45 17.83
C LYS A 184 -12.99 -6.30 18.35
N TYR A 185 -11.88 -6.30 17.62
CA TYR A 185 -10.78 -7.23 17.87
C TYR A 185 -9.48 -6.57 18.31
N GLY A 186 -9.26 -5.33 17.94
CA GLY A 186 -8.01 -4.62 18.21
C GLY A 186 -7.57 -4.72 19.68
N PRO A 187 -8.37 -4.29 20.67
CA PRO A 187 -7.98 -4.34 22.07
C PRO A 187 -7.77 -5.76 22.62
N ARG A 188 -8.44 -6.76 22.05
CA ARG A 188 -8.26 -8.17 22.45
C ARG A 188 -6.96 -8.76 21.92
N LEU A 189 -6.58 -8.41 20.69
CA LEU A 189 -5.40 -8.95 20.03
C LEU A 189 -4.12 -8.19 20.42
N LEU A 190 -4.26 -6.91 20.68
CA LEU A 190 -3.16 -5.97 20.94
C LEU A 190 -3.47 -5.15 22.20
N PRO A 191 -3.50 -5.77 23.40
CA PRO A 191 -3.97 -5.12 24.63
C PRO A 191 -3.08 -3.96 25.10
N MET A 192 -1.83 -3.87 24.60
CA MET A 192 -0.91 -2.78 24.94
C MET A 192 -1.04 -1.58 24.02
N VAL A 193 -1.70 -1.72 22.86
CA VAL A 193 -1.90 -0.64 21.88
C VAL A 193 -3.05 0.26 22.34
N LYS A 194 -2.78 1.57 22.36
CA LYS A 194 -3.75 2.59 22.77
C LYS A 194 -4.42 3.30 21.60
N HIS A 195 -3.75 3.34 20.45
CA HIS A 195 -4.18 4.08 19.28
C HIS A 195 -4.39 3.14 18.08
N PHE A 196 -5.64 2.88 17.74
CA PHE A 196 -6.01 2.17 16.53
C PHE A 196 -6.34 3.19 15.43
N VAL A 197 -5.78 3.00 14.25
CA VAL A 197 -5.92 3.95 13.14
C VAL A 197 -6.36 3.22 11.89
N VAL A 198 -7.40 3.71 11.23
CA VAL A 198 -7.74 3.36 9.85
C VAL A 198 -7.39 4.54 8.97
N LEU A 199 -6.45 4.36 8.07
CA LEU A 199 -5.94 5.40 7.19
C LEU A 199 -6.31 5.13 5.74
N GLY A 200 -7.09 6.03 5.15
CA GLY A 200 -7.29 6.09 3.71
C GLY A 200 -6.21 6.91 3.03
N VAL A 201 -5.61 6.38 1.98
CA VAL A 201 -4.66 7.12 1.15
C VAL A 201 -5.09 7.07 -0.30
N SER A 202 -5.27 8.23 -0.92
CA SER A 202 -5.65 8.30 -2.32
C SER A 202 -5.02 9.49 -3.05
N TRP A 203 -5.31 9.63 -4.34
CA TRP A 203 -4.82 10.75 -5.13
C TRP A 203 -5.13 12.12 -4.49
N LYS A 204 -6.39 12.31 -4.09
CA LYS A 204 -6.89 13.60 -3.57
C LYS A 204 -7.30 13.54 -2.11
N GLY A 205 -7.20 12.40 -1.47
CA GLY A 205 -7.86 12.12 -0.21
C GLY A 205 -9.36 11.83 -0.40
N GLY A 206 -10.10 11.74 0.70
CA GLY A 206 -11.56 11.65 0.69
C GLY A 206 -12.13 10.24 0.57
N ILE A 207 -11.33 9.19 0.78
CA ILE A 207 -11.82 7.81 0.83
C ILE A 207 -12.23 7.38 2.24
N THR A 208 -11.83 8.11 3.26
CA THR A 208 -12.16 7.85 4.65
C THR A 208 -12.71 9.12 5.29
N THR A 209 -13.88 9.04 5.90
CA THR A 209 -14.42 10.16 6.67
C THR A 209 -13.65 10.29 7.99
N ARG A 210 -13.11 11.49 8.25
CA ARG A 210 -12.38 11.75 9.49
C ARG A 210 -13.28 11.56 10.71
N ALA A 211 -12.89 10.68 11.60
CA ALA A 211 -13.58 10.39 12.85
C ALA A 211 -12.58 10.03 13.96
N GLN A 212 -13.04 10.18 15.18
CA GLN A 212 -12.32 9.75 16.36
C GLN A 212 -13.30 9.31 17.42
N SER A 213 -13.01 8.21 18.10
CA SER A 213 -13.74 7.72 19.26
C SER A 213 -12.77 7.23 20.32
N GLU A 214 -13.17 7.29 21.56
CA GLU A 214 -12.40 6.79 22.70
C GLU A 214 -13.30 5.92 23.57
N SER A 215 -12.80 4.76 23.97
CA SER A 215 -13.49 3.85 24.88
C SER A 215 -12.47 3.07 25.70
N ALA A 216 -12.65 3.04 27.02
CA ALA A 216 -11.79 2.31 27.96
C ALA A 216 -10.27 2.60 27.79
N GLY A 217 -9.91 3.86 27.51
CA GLY A 217 -8.52 4.28 27.31
C GLY A 217 -7.90 3.90 25.96
N VAL A 218 -8.72 3.40 25.03
CA VAL A 218 -8.33 3.09 23.66
C VAL A 218 -8.95 4.11 22.72
N CYS A 219 -8.13 4.74 21.87
CA CYS A 219 -8.56 5.68 20.85
C CYS A 219 -8.59 5.00 19.48
N LEU A 220 -9.71 5.16 18.79
CA LEU A 220 -9.84 4.76 17.39
C LEU A 220 -9.94 6.00 16.50
N TYR A 221 -9.09 6.07 15.51
CA TYR A 221 -9.03 7.14 14.53
C TYR A 221 -9.39 6.63 13.14
N ALA A 222 -10.27 7.33 12.44
CA ALA A 222 -10.36 7.27 11.00
C ALA A 222 -9.70 8.53 10.43
N ARG A 223 -8.75 8.37 9.52
CA ARG A 223 -7.96 9.45 8.93
C ARG A 223 -7.86 9.26 7.43
N ASP A 224 -7.61 10.33 6.73
CA ASP A 224 -7.45 10.35 5.29
C ASP A 224 -6.34 11.30 4.89
N CYS A 225 -5.54 10.94 3.91
CA CYS A 225 -4.52 11.82 3.35
C CYS A 225 -4.27 11.55 1.86
N PRO A 226 -3.85 12.56 1.09
CA PRO A 226 -3.40 12.33 -0.28
C PRO A 226 -2.00 11.70 -0.31
N TRP A 227 -1.69 10.94 -1.36
CA TRP A 227 -0.34 10.40 -1.59
C TRP A 227 0.76 11.46 -1.52
N ARG A 228 0.45 12.67 -1.98
CA ARG A 228 1.39 13.79 -1.94
C ARG A 228 1.85 14.12 -0.54
N ALA A 229 0.94 14.08 0.45
CA ALA A 229 1.29 14.34 1.84
C ALA A 229 2.31 13.33 2.38
N LEU A 230 2.23 12.06 1.94
CA LEU A 230 3.22 11.04 2.30
C LEU A 230 4.58 11.29 1.61
N ALA A 231 4.56 11.70 0.35
CA ALA A 231 5.80 12.05 -0.38
C ALA A 231 6.47 13.32 0.13
N ASP A 232 5.74 14.17 0.83
CA ASP A 232 6.28 15.39 1.42
C ASP A 232 6.88 15.19 2.81
N ILE A 233 6.79 13.97 3.38
CA ILE A 233 7.45 13.61 4.64
C ILE A 233 8.97 13.64 4.44
N SER A 234 9.65 14.57 5.11
CA SER A 234 11.07 14.83 4.92
C SER A 234 11.99 13.70 5.42
N SER A 235 11.50 12.88 6.35
CA SER A 235 12.22 11.71 6.86
C SER A 235 12.11 10.46 5.96
N HIS A 236 11.40 10.54 4.84
CA HIS A 236 11.37 9.44 3.87
C HIS A 236 12.76 9.26 3.23
N PRO A 237 13.36 8.04 3.24
CA PRO A 237 14.74 7.82 2.81
C PRO A 237 15.01 8.17 1.34
N CYS A 238 13.96 8.23 0.52
CA CYS A 238 14.03 8.56 -0.90
C CYS A 238 13.05 9.69 -1.26
N GLN A 239 12.91 10.72 -0.41
CA GLN A 239 11.87 11.74 -0.55
C GLN A 239 11.85 12.39 -1.94
N ASP A 240 12.98 12.86 -2.44
CA ASP A 240 13.06 13.56 -3.72
C ASP A 240 12.74 12.61 -4.90
N GLU A 241 13.18 11.37 -4.82
CA GLU A 241 12.83 10.35 -5.80
C GLU A 241 11.33 10.04 -5.77
N LEU A 242 10.76 9.90 -4.58
CA LEU A 242 9.34 9.62 -4.40
C LEU A 242 8.46 10.76 -4.96
N ARG A 243 8.85 12.00 -4.75
CA ARG A 243 8.16 13.16 -5.34
C ARG A 243 8.18 13.10 -6.87
N ARG A 244 9.36 12.88 -7.48
CA ARG A 244 9.48 12.72 -8.93
C ARG A 244 8.67 11.55 -9.46
N TYR A 245 8.69 10.42 -8.75
CA TYR A 245 7.90 9.24 -9.09
C TYR A 245 6.40 9.54 -9.08
N LEU A 246 5.88 10.20 -8.05
CA LEU A 246 4.46 10.58 -8.00
C LEU A 246 4.09 11.57 -9.10
N ASP A 247 4.90 12.57 -9.37
CA ASP A 247 4.67 13.51 -10.47
C ASP A 247 4.67 12.80 -11.83
N TRP A 248 5.56 11.84 -12.01
CA TRP A 248 5.59 10.98 -13.19
C TRP A 248 4.33 10.11 -13.31
N LYS A 249 3.90 9.47 -12.22
CA LYS A 249 2.64 8.72 -12.17
C LYS A 249 1.45 9.60 -12.54
N ILE A 250 1.39 10.80 -12.00
CA ILE A 250 0.33 11.77 -12.29
C ILE A 250 0.26 12.07 -13.78
N ARG A 251 1.38 12.42 -14.39
CA ARG A 251 1.43 12.75 -15.83
C ARG A 251 1.02 11.59 -16.72
N ASN A 252 1.49 10.38 -16.40
CA ASN A 252 1.24 9.21 -17.24
C ASN A 252 -0.05 8.43 -16.92
N SER A 253 -0.75 8.80 -15.83
CA SER A 253 -2.06 8.26 -15.49
C SER A 253 -3.21 9.11 -16.03
N GLN A 254 -2.96 10.23 -16.68
CA GLN A 254 -4.02 11.02 -17.32
C GLN A 254 -4.46 10.26 -18.57
N SER A 255 -5.74 9.91 -18.64
CA SER A 255 -6.37 9.47 -19.88
C SER A 255 -6.35 10.65 -20.84
N GLU A 256 -5.86 10.45 -22.05
CA GLU A 256 -6.07 11.38 -23.16
C GLU A 256 -7.56 11.55 -23.43
#